data_d4ae674660f6aef0aea7e2ffc36bc6a7
#
_entry.id   d4ae674660f6aef0aea7e2ffc36bc6a7
#
_cell.length_a   1.000
_cell.length_b   1.000
_cell.length_c   1.000
_cell.angle_alpha   90.00
_cell.angle_beta   90.00
_cell.angle_gamma   90.00
#
_symmetry.space_group_name_H-M   'P 1'
#
loop_
_entity.id
_entity.type
_entity.pdbx_description
1 polymer ?
#
loop_
_entity_poly.entity_id
_entity_poly.type
_entity_poly.pdbx_seq_one_letter_code
_entity_poly.pdbx_strand_id
1 'polypeptide(L)' 'MAKYEFAVYNAEVRKLVAEGKQHHRLTSDWADIQYIEISAINEDQARSKFEEIHPSTEGFVVDGVMETSRV' A
#
# COMPACT_ATOMS: atom_id res chain seq x y z
N MET A 1 -14.44 -10.59 -11.73
CA MET A 1 -13.29 -10.14 -10.94
C MET A 1 -13.77 -9.56 -9.63
N ALA A 2 -12.95 -9.63 -8.63
CA ALA A 2 -13.23 -9.02 -7.34
C ALA A 2 -12.41 -7.75 -7.18
N LYS A 3 -12.81 -6.89 -6.25
CA LYS A 3 -12.04 -5.71 -5.87
C LYS A 3 -11.53 -5.89 -4.45
N TYR A 4 -10.27 -5.56 -4.25
CA TYR A 4 -9.60 -5.67 -2.94
C TYR A 4 -9.07 -4.31 -2.53
N GLU A 5 -9.33 -3.94 -1.29
CA GLU A 5 -8.81 -2.70 -0.71
C GLU A 5 -7.62 -3.02 0.17
N PHE A 6 -6.50 -2.40 -0.12
CA PHE A 6 -5.27 -2.57 0.64
C PHE A 6 -5.08 -1.36 1.54
N ALA A 7 -4.97 -1.60 2.83
CA ALA A 7 -4.59 -0.58 3.80
C ALA A 7 -3.06 -0.58 3.85
N VAL A 8 -2.45 0.51 3.41
CA VAL A 8 -1.02 0.58 3.13
C VAL A 8 -0.40 1.83 3.74
N TYR A 9 0.80 1.69 4.26
CA TYR A 9 1.62 2.84 4.60
C TYR A 9 3.04 2.58 4.13
N ASN A 10 3.88 3.61 4.17
CA ASN A 10 5.29 3.45 3.84
C ASN A 10 6.11 3.63 5.12
N ALA A 11 6.81 2.56 5.52
CA ALA A 11 7.59 2.55 6.77
C ALA A 11 8.78 3.53 6.70
N GLU A 12 9.37 3.69 5.53
CA GLU A 12 10.48 4.62 5.33
C GLU A 12 10.02 6.07 5.50
N VAL A 13 8.88 6.42 4.89
CA VAL A 13 8.29 7.75 5.03
C VAL A 13 7.90 8.00 6.49
N ARG A 14 7.29 7.00 7.13
CA ARG A 14 6.89 7.11 8.54
C ARG A 14 8.08 7.39 9.45
N LYS A 15 9.21 6.72 9.20
CA LYS A 15 10.43 6.91 9.95
C LYS A 15 10.97 8.34 9.76
N LEU A 16 11.00 8.80 8.51
CA LEU A 16 11.52 10.14 8.18
C LEU A 16 10.65 11.24 8.80
N VAL A 17 9.32 11.08 8.74
CA VAL A 17 8.39 12.04 9.35
C VAL A 17 8.62 12.10 10.87
N ALA A 18 8.81 10.96 11.52
CA ALA A 18 9.08 10.90 12.95
C ALA A 18 10.39 11.62 13.31
N GLU A 19 11.34 11.68 12.38
CA GLU A 19 12.62 12.37 12.55
C GLU A 19 12.57 13.83 12.10
N GLY A 20 11.40 14.31 11.67
CA GLY A 20 11.23 15.67 11.16
C GLY A 20 11.81 15.88 9.77
N LYS A 21 11.96 14.80 8.99
CA LYS A 21 12.54 14.83 7.65
C LYS A 21 11.50 14.52 6.60
N GLN A 22 11.82 14.78 5.34
CA GLN A 22 10.96 14.44 4.21
C GLN A 22 11.61 13.35 3.37
N HIS A 23 10.76 12.48 2.80
CA HIS A 23 11.23 11.49 1.84
C HIS A 23 11.54 12.18 0.52
N HIS A 24 12.59 11.71 -0.17
CA HIS A 24 13.05 12.35 -1.42
C HIS A 24 12.09 12.12 -2.61
N ARG A 25 11.20 11.13 -2.55
CA ARG A 25 10.28 10.81 -3.66
C ARG A 25 8.82 10.82 -3.25
N LEU A 26 8.52 10.44 -2.02
CA LEU A 26 7.15 10.24 -1.55
C LEU A 26 6.72 11.37 -0.63
N THR A 27 5.43 11.72 -0.69
CA THR A 27 4.88 12.73 0.21
C THR A 27 4.74 12.17 1.63
N SER A 28 4.65 13.06 2.61
CA SER A 28 4.46 12.66 4.01
C SER A 28 3.14 11.95 4.27
N ASP A 29 2.18 12.06 3.36
CA ASP A 29 0.90 11.36 3.47
C ASP A 29 1.08 9.85 3.57
N TRP A 30 2.15 9.31 2.99
CA TRP A 30 2.44 7.87 3.05
C TRP A 30 2.85 7.37 4.44
N ALA A 31 3.08 8.28 5.40
CA ALA A 31 3.29 7.88 6.78
C ALA A 31 2.00 7.36 7.42
N ASP A 32 0.86 7.81 6.92
CA ASP A 32 -0.46 7.39 7.38
C ASP A 32 -1.00 6.29 6.47
N ILE A 33 -2.02 5.56 6.97
CA ILE A 33 -2.65 4.51 6.19
C ILE A 33 -3.35 5.12 4.98
N GLN A 34 -3.04 4.58 3.80
CA GLN A 34 -3.70 4.90 2.54
C GLN A 34 -4.44 3.66 2.05
N TYR A 35 -5.57 3.86 1.39
CA TYR A 35 -6.39 2.76 0.89
C TYR A 35 -6.29 2.70 -0.62
N ILE A 36 -5.83 1.55 -1.14
CA ILE A 36 -5.60 1.34 -2.56
C ILE A 36 -6.49 0.19 -3.02
N GLU A 37 -7.31 0.42 -4.05
CA GLU A 37 -8.19 -0.59 -4.61
C GLU A 37 -7.52 -1.27 -5.81
N ILE A 38 -7.54 -2.60 -5.81
CA ILE A 38 -6.99 -3.41 -6.89
C ILE A 38 -8.02 -4.44 -7.32
N SER A 39 -8.29 -4.51 -8.62
CA SER A 39 -9.17 -5.54 -9.20
C SER A 39 -8.33 -6.76 -9.56
N ALA A 40 -8.81 -7.94 -9.17
CA ALA A 40 -8.11 -9.20 -9.41
C ALA A 40 -9.09 -10.37 -9.31
N ILE A 41 -8.66 -11.55 -9.78
CA ILE A 41 -9.50 -12.75 -9.71
C ILE A 41 -9.54 -13.34 -8.30
N ASN A 42 -8.48 -13.13 -7.52
CA ASN A 42 -8.41 -13.58 -6.12
C ASN A 42 -7.42 -12.69 -5.36
N GLU A 43 -7.32 -12.91 -4.06
CA GLU A 43 -6.45 -12.11 -3.21
C GLU A 43 -4.96 -12.29 -3.57
N ASP A 44 -4.54 -13.50 -3.91
CA ASP A 44 -3.14 -13.76 -4.26
C ASP A 44 -2.72 -12.95 -5.49
N GLN A 45 -3.59 -12.89 -6.50
CA GLN A 45 -3.32 -12.07 -7.67
C GLN A 45 -3.31 -10.59 -7.32
N ALA A 46 -4.22 -10.15 -6.44
CA ALA A 46 -4.26 -8.77 -6.00
C ALA A 46 -2.95 -8.37 -5.29
N ARG A 47 -2.44 -9.25 -4.43
CA ARG A 47 -1.17 -9.00 -3.72
C ARG A 47 0.01 -8.93 -4.69
N SER A 48 0.02 -9.80 -5.71
CA SER A 48 1.07 -9.77 -6.73
C SER A 48 1.04 -8.47 -7.53
N LYS A 49 -0.15 -8.02 -7.91
CA LYS A 49 -0.32 -6.75 -8.61
C LYS A 49 0.13 -5.58 -7.74
N PHE A 50 -0.23 -5.62 -6.46
CA PHE A 50 0.17 -4.57 -5.52
C PHE A 50 1.69 -4.49 -5.40
N GLU A 51 2.36 -5.64 -5.26
CA GLU A 51 3.82 -5.68 -5.10
C GLU A 51 4.54 -5.11 -6.34
N GLU A 52 3.97 -5.27 -7.53
CA GLU A 52 4.54 -4.68 -8.74
C GLU A 52 4.44 -3.16 -8.73
N ILE A 53 3.34 -2.61 -8.21
CA ILE A 53 3.09 -1.17 -8.22
C ILE A 53 3.80 -0.49 -7.04
N HIS A 54 3.75 -1.13 -5.87
CA HIS A 54 4.31 -0.61 -4.62
C HIS A 54 5.18 -1.67 -3.96
N PRO A 55 6.41 -1.85 -4.42
CA PRO A 55 7.29 -2.91 -3.90
C PRO A 55 7.62 -2.73 -2.42
N SER A 56 7.61 -3.83 -1.68
CA SER A 56 7.99 -3.83 -0.26
C SER A 56 9.44 -3.38 -0.06
N THR A 57 10.28 -3.57 -1.09
CA THR A 57 11.69 -3.12 -1.06
C THR A 57 11.80 -1.59 -1.01
N GLU A 58 10.73 -0.86 -1.35
CA GLU A 58 10.70 0.59 -1.27
C GLU A 58 10.04 1.09 0.01
N GLY A 59 9.79 0.21 0.96
CA GLY A 59 9.26 0.57 2.28
C GLY A 59 7.76 0.42 2.44
N PHE A 60 7.03 0.02 1.39
CA PHE A 60 5.58 -0.14 1.47
C PHE A 60 5.21 -1.36 2.30
N VAL A 61 4.27 -1.17 3.23
CA VAL A 61 3.78 -2.20 4.14
C VAL A 61 2.27 -2.31 4.00
N VAL A 62 1.78 -3.52 3.77
CA VAL A 62 0.35 -3.80 3.74
C VAL A 62 -0.10 -4.12 5.16
N ASP A 63 -0.92 -3.24 5.73
CA ASP A 63 -1.47 -3.42 7.07
C ASP A 63 -2.68 -4.36 7.06
N GLY A 64 -3.43 -4.37 5.96
CA GLY A 64 -4.57 -5.25 5.81
C GLY A 64 -5.09 -5.26 4.39
N VAL A 65 -5.82 -6.32 4.04
CA VAL A 65 -6.46 -6.48 2.74
C VAL A 65 -7.89 -6.91 2.98
N MET A 66 -8.84 -6.28 2.28
CA MET A 66 -10.25 -6.61 2.40
C MET A 66 -10.87 -6.68 1.01
N GLU A 67 -11.65 -7.73 0.76
CA GLU A 67 -12.44 -7.81 -0.46
C GLU A 67 -13.64 -6.87 -0.32
N THR A 68 -13.77 -5.90 -1.23
CA THR A 68 -14.81 -4.87 -1.14
C THR A 68 -15.96 -5.12 -2.11
N SER A 69 -15.71 -5.86 -3.18
CA SER A 69 -16.72 -6.12 -4.21
C SER A 69 -16.37 -7.38 -4.98
N ARG A 70 -17.38 -8.10 -5.39
CA ARG A 70 -17.22 -9.28 -6.24
C ARG A 70 -18.25 -9.22 -7.37
N VAL A 71 -17.76 -9.39 -8.57
CA VAL A 71 -18.62 -9.40 -9.78
C VAL A 71 -18.71 -10.81 -10.34
#